data_3249c691d98250eac593eb3d29928b6d
#
_entry.id   3249c691d98250eac593eb3d29928b6d
#
_cell.length_a   1.000
_cell.length_b   1.000
_cell.length_c   1.000
_cell.angle_alpha   90.00
_cell.angle_beta   90.00
_cell.angle_gamma   90.00
#
_symmetry.space_group_name_H-M   'P 1'
#
loop_
_entity.id
_entity.type
_entity.pdbx_description
1 polymer ?
#
loop_
_entity_poly.entity_id
_entity_poly.type
_entity_poly.pdbx_seq_one_letter_code
_entity_poly.pdbx_strand_id
1 'polypeptide(L)'
;ANFKRDRKKTVAIVASLSLGGIILLVVSSIVLLRSPEALARQFFPDGDYKIYLDSEMTEEKVMVAGNPLNEELKQEILSIDGVTDIIPSRQSLHATYKTEIHQAGGMCDMLTDQNYAAVEAALTEGTMPTDSRSIVIDYNVLKQNEDMGVGSTVEISLGEEQPSVSVTISGLYTPAKVYSGHGRMHLDGATLFAPEALFHALHPEITSFDYSWSIVNDPKKTDYVGAELKNIVASHSNIALDEINTVIEYEEMTNSFAFGSMEILSWLVFLFGVINLINTTLSNQIARKQENSILRSIGLTQKQLCKMNICEGLCYALFATLATLIVGLPASIF
;
A
#
# COMPACT_ATOMS: atom_id res chain seq x y z
N ALA A 1 -30.41 4.19 -42.05
CA ALA A 1 -31.73 4.84 -42.01
C ALA A 1 -32.56 4.42 -40.78
N ASN A 2 -32.40 3.18 -40.28
CA ASN A 2 -33.25 2.65 -39.20
C ASN A 2 -32.96 3.26 -37.81
N PHE A 3 -31.71 3.63 -37.51
CA PHE A 3 -31.33 4.25 -36.24
C PHE A 3 -32.05 5.56 -35.93
N LYS A 4 -32.46 6.33 -36.94
CA LYS A 4 -33.20 7.60 -36.73
C LYS A 4 -34.67 7.36 -36.37
N ARG A 5 -35.27 6.28 -36.86
CA ARG A 5 -36.70 5.95 -36.64
C ARG A 5 -36.96 5.41 -35.24
N ASP A 6 -36.05 4.57 -34.70
CA ASP A 6 -36.21 3.90 -33.42
C ASP A 6 -35.19 4.36 -32.36
N ARG A 7 -34.92 5.68 -32.31
CA ARG A 7 -33.88 6.27 -31.43
C ARG A 7 -33.96 5.82 -29.96
N LYS A 8 -35.14 5.80 -29.37
CA LYS A 8 -35.35 5.44 -27.96
C LYS A 8 -34.90 3.99 -27.67
N LYS A 9 -35.23 3.05 -28.56
CA LYS A 9 -34.85 1.65 -28.43
C LYS A 9 -33.33 1.47 -28.64
N THR A 10 -32.76 2.13 -29.65
CA THR A 10 -31.33 2.13 -29.92
C THR A 10 -30.54 2.63 -28.71
N VAL A 11 -30.94 3.77 -28.14
CA VAL A 11 -30.30 4.33 -26.95
C VAL A 11 -30.43 3.38 -25.76
N ALA A 12 -31.57 2.76 -25.53
CA ALA A 12 -31.74 1.80 -24.43
C ALA A 12 -30.85 0.57 -24.55
N ILE A 13 -30.69 0.01 -25.77
CA ILE A 13 -29.81 -1.13 -26.04
C ILE A 13 -28.36 -0.74 -25.80
N VAL A 14 -27.92 0.35 -26.41
CA VAL A 14 -26.55 0.84 -26.29
C VAL A 14 -26.23 1.16 -24.82
N ALA A 15 -27.11 1.83 -24.11
CA ALA A 15 -26.96 2.17 -22.70
C ALA A 15 -26.86 0.92 -21.81
N SER A 16 -27.74 -0.08 -22.03
CA SER A 16 -27.70 -1.33 -21.25
C SER A 16 -26.39 -2.11 -21.46
N LEU A 17 -25.93 -2.21 -22.70
CA LEU A 17 -24.71 -2.94 -23.04
C LEU A 17 -23.47 -2.17 -22.58
N SER A 18 -23.43 -0.85 -22.76
CA SER A 18 -22.30 -0.02 -22.32
C SER A 18 -22.18 0.04 -20.79
N LEU A 19 -23.31 0.06 -20.07
CA LEU A 19 -23.30 0.04 -18.61
C LEU A 19 -22.62 -1.25 -18.08
N GLY A 20 -22.99 -2.41 -18.64
CA GLY A 20 -22.34 -3.69 -18.31
C GLY A 20 -20.85 -3.67 -18.64
N GLY A 21 -20.49 -3.12 -19.80
CA GLY A 21 -19.08 -2.97 -20.21
C GLY A 21 -18.29 -2.02 -19.31
N ILE A 22 -18.87 -0.90 -18.88
CA ILE A 22 -18.25 0.06 -17.96
C ILE A 22 -17.98 -0.59 -16.60
N ILE A 23 -18.97 -1.28 -16.02
CA ILE A 23 -18.81 -1.96 -14.74
C ILE A 23 -17.70 -3.01 -14.83
N LEU A 24 -17.71 -3.84 -15.88
CA LEU A 24 -16.68 -4.85 -16.11
C LEU A 24 -15.29 -4.21 -16.21
N LEU A 25 -15.15 -3.13 -16.99
CA LEU A 25 -13.87 -2.44 -17.17
C LEU A 25 -13.36 -1.83 -15.85
N VAL A 26 -14.21 -1.16 -15.09
CA VAL A 26 -13.83 -0.55 -13.81
C VAL A 26 -13.41 -1.61 -12.79
N VAL A 27 -14.20 -2.68 -12.65
CA VAL A 27 -13.84 -3.77 -11.72
C VAL A 27 -12.54 -4.45 -12.11
N SER A 28 -12.37 -4.79 -13.40
CA SER A 28 -11.11 -5.40 -13.89
C SER A 28 -9.90 -4.46 -13.71
N SER A 29 -10.09 -3.15 -13.84
CA SER A 29 -9.02 -2.17 -13.60
C SER A 29 -8.62 -2.12 -12.13
N ILE A 30 -9.55 -2.17 -11.20
CA ILE A 30 -9.27 -2.22 -9.75
C ILE A 30 -8.45 -3.47 -9.41
N VAL A 31 -8.82 -4.63 -9.98
CA VAL A 31 -8.08 -5.89 -9.78
C VAL A 31 -6.65 -5.79 -10.32
N LEU A 32 -6.47 -5.24 -11.52
CA LEU A 32 -5.14 -5.07 -12.14
C LEU A 32 -4.24 -4.08 -11.41
N LEU A 33 -4.80 -2.99 -10.87
CA LEU A 33 -4.03 -1.97 -10.14
C LEU A 33 -3.59 -2.44 -8.74
N ARG A 34 -4.26 -3.44 -8.18
CA ARG A 34 -3.88 -4.08 -6.91
C ARG A 34 -3.03 -5.32 -7.14
N SER A 35 -1.87 -5.15 -7.79
CA SER A 35 -0.90 -6.23 -7.89
C SER A 35 -0.46 -6.68 -6.50
N PRO A 36 -0.64 -7.96 -6.12
CA PRO A 36 -0.17 -8.49 -4.84
C PRO A 36 1.33 -8.24 -4.62
N GLU A 37 2.12 -8.37 -5.67
CA GLU A 37 3.55 -8.09 -5.64
C GLU A 37 3.86 -6.61 -5.34
N ALA A 38 3.15 -5.66 -5.97
CA ALA A 38 3.33 -4.25 -5.70
C ALA A 38 2.93 -3.87 -4.27
N LEU A 39 1.92 -4.54 -3.70
CA LEU A 39 1.53 -4.38 -2.31
C LEU A 39 2.58 -4.97 -1.36
N ALA A 40 3.05 -6.19 -1.64
CA ALA A 40 4.09 -6.85 -0.84
C ALA A 40 5.39 -6.02 -0.83
N ARG A 41 5.77 -5.41 -1.95
CA ARG A 41 6.94 -4.50 -2.03
C ARG A 41 6.82 -3.24 -1.16
N GLN A 42 5.63 -2.84 -0.74
CA GLN A 42 5.48 -1.76 0.25
C GLN A 42 5.94 -2.18 1.66
N PHE A 43 5.88 -3.48 1.97
CA PHE A 43 6.36 -4.06 3.22
C PHE A 43 7.82 -4.52 3.13
N PHE A 44 8.26 -4.86 1.91
CA PHE A 44 9.61 -5.34 1.59
C PHE A 44 10.28 -4.42 0.55
N PRO A 45 10.60 -3.16 0.90
CA PRO A 45 11.20 -2.22 -0.06
C PRO A 45 12.61 -2.62 -0.47
N ASP A 46 13.38 -3.23 0.43
CA ASP A 46 14.82 -3.40 0.30
C ASP A 46 15.28 -4.87 0.20
N GLY A 47 14.37 -5.82 0.03
CA GLY A 47 14.76 -7.23 -0.07
C GLY A 47 13.57 -8.17 -0.12
N ASP A 48 13.83 -9.48 -0.13
CA ASP A 48 12.79 -10.50 -0.18
C ASP A 48 12.53 -11.14 1.18
N TYR A 49 13.38 -10.89 2.17
CA TYR A 49 13.35 -11.43 3.52
C TYR A 49 13.45 -10.33 4.55
N LYS A 50 12.75 -10.51 5.66
CA LYS A 50 12.80 -9.61 6.81
C LYS A 50 12.88 -10.42 8.10
N ILE A 51 13.93 -10.20 8.87
CA ILE A 51 14.08 -10.73 10.22
C ILE A 51 13.67 -9.63 11.20
N TYR A 52 12.88 -9.97 12.19
CA TYR A 52 12.37 -9.02 13.16
C TYR A 52 12.27 -9.64 14.55
N LEU A 53 12.17 -8.80 15.57
CA LEU A 53 11.93 -9.24 16.94
C LEU A 53 10.56 -9.88 17.04
N ASP A 54 10.49 -11.10 17.61
CA ASP A 54 9.21 -11.77 17.84
C ASP A 54 8.30 -10.90 18.72
N SER A 55 7.00 -11.05 18.55
CA SER A 55 5.96 -10.35 19.31
C SER A 55 6.07 -10.53 20.83
N GLU A 56 6.76 -11.58 21.28
CA GLU A 56 7.07 -11.78 22.70
C GLU A 56 8.22 -10.91 23.22
N MET A 57 9.04 -10.32 22.32
CA MET A 57 10.14 -9.42 22.66
C MET A 57 9.62 -7.99 22.79
N THR A 58 9.02 -7.71 23.94
CA THR A 58 8.61 -6.35 24.30
C THR A 58 9.83 -5.46 24.54
N GLU A 59 9.65 -4.13 24.47
CA GLU A 59 10.66 -3.13 24.79
C GLU A 59 11.36 -3.42 26.12
N GLU A 60 10.58 -3.75 27.16
CA GLU A 60 11.10 -4.09 28.50
C GLU A 60 11.99 -5.34 28.47
N LYS A 61 11.63 -6.38 27.70
CA LYS A 61 12.45 -7.58 27.56
C LYS A 61 13.77 -7.30 26.83
N VAL A 62 13.73 -6.46 25.79
CA VAL A 62 14.96 -6.01 25.09
C VAL A 62 15.90 -5.27 26.05
N MET A 63 15.34 -4.43 26.92
CA MET A 63 16.12 -3.70 27.93
C MET A 63 16.76 -4.63 28.97
N VAL A 64 16.09 -5.70 29.38
CA VAL A 64 16.58 -6.62 30.40
C VAL A 64 17.47 -7.74 29.85
N ALA A 65 17.07 -8.33 28.71
CA ALA A 65 17.73 -9.51 28.14
C ALA A 65 18.76 -9.18 27.03
N GLY A 66 18.75 -7.94 26.55
CA GLY A 66 19.52 -7.53 25.36
C GLY A 66 18.75 -7.78 24.07
N ASN A 67 19.17 -7.12 23.00
CA ASN A 67 18.57 -7.25 21.69
C ASN A 67 19.14 -8.48 20.94
N PRO A 68 18.31 -9.46 20.55
CA PRO A 68 18.75 -10.59 19.73
C PRO A 68 19.31 -10.18 18.36
N LEU A 69 18.82 -9.03 17.81
CA LEU A 69 19.35 -8.45 16.57
C LEU A 69 20.67 -7.71 16.88
N ASN A 70 21.72 -8.47 17.11
CA ASN A 70 23.04 -7.98 17.49
C ASN A 70 24.07 -8.20 16.37
N GLU A 71 25.29 -7.72 16.57
CA GLU A 71 26.34 -7.81 15.57
C GLU A 71 26.77 -9.26 15.29
N GLU A 72 26.68 -10.18 16.24
CA GLU A 72 27.02 -11.59 16.05
C GLU A 72 26.06 -12.24 15.04
N LEU A 73 24.75 -12.12 15.26
CA LEU A 73 23.73 -12.60 14.34
C LEU A 73 23.85 -11.92 12.96
N LYS A 74 24.18 -10.63 12.93
CA LYS A 74 24.37 -9.89 11.68
C LYS A 74 25.52 -10.48 10.86
N GLN A 75 26.64 -10.79 11.49
CA GLN A 75 27.78 -11.40 10.80
C GLN A 75 27.46 -12.83 10.35
N GLU A 76 26.71 -13.59 11.13
CA GLU A 76 26.23 -14.91 10.73
C GLU A 76 25.40 -14.84 9.44
N ILE A 77 24.43 -13.93 9.36
CA ILE A 77 23.59 -13.74 8.18
C ILE A 77 24.40 -13.23 6.98
N LEU A 78 25.33 -12.29 7.18
CA LEU A 78 26.21 -11.79 6.12
C LEU A 78 27.14 -12.87 5.58
N SER A 79 27.42 -13.93 6.33
CA SER A 79 28.23 -15.06 5.88
C SER A 79 27.50 -16.00 4.90
N ILE A 80 26.18 -15.88 4.77
CA ILE A 80 25.38 -16.68 3.82
C ILE A 80 25.74 -16.27 2.39
N ASP A 81 26.13 -17.26 1.57
CA ASP A 81 26.45 -17.00 0.17
C ASP A 81 25.19 -16.54 -0.60
N GLY A 82 25.21 -15.31 -1.08
CA GLY A 82 24.09 -14.68 -1.76
C GLY A 82 23.45 -13.54 -0.97
N VAL A 83 23.70 -13.37 0.31
CA VAL A 83 23.37 -12.15 1.05
C VAL A 83 24.36 -11.07 0.66
N THR A 84 23.87 -9.90 0.28
CA THR A 84 24.68 -8.76 -0.18
C THR A 84 24.69 -7.62 0.80
N ASP A 85 23.60 -7.41 1.53
CA ASP A 85 23.48 -6.33 2.53
C ASP A 85 22.38 -6.64 3.54
N ILE A 86 22.43 -5.95 4.67
CA ILE A 86 21.41 -5.97 5.73
C ILE A 86 21.04 -4.53 6.06
N ILE A 87 19.79 -4.17 5.82
CA ILE A 87 19.28 -2.83 6.08
C ILE A 87 18.48 -2.84 7.39
N PRO A 88 19.01 -2.23 8.46
CA PRO A 88 18.35 -2.20 9.75
C PRO A 88 17.18 -1.20 9.76
N SER A 89 16.12 -1.56 10.46
CA SER A 89 15.04 -0.67 10.88
C SER A 89 15.08 -0.53 12.40
N ARG A 90 15.12 0.69 12.88
CA ARG A 90 15.24 0.99 14.32
C ARG A 90 13.88 0.92 15.01
N GLN A 91 13.90 0.54 16.28
CA GLN A 91 12.71 0.54 17.13
C GLN A 91 12.34 1.98 17.51
N SER A 92 11.05 2.31 17.38
CA SER A 92 10.49 3.49 18.03
C SER A 92 10.24 3.17 19.50
N LEU A 93 10.73 4.01 20.40
CA LEU A 93 10.52 3.84 21.84
C LEU A 93 9.41 4.77 22.34
N HIS A 94 8.64 4.29 23.30
CA HIS A 94 7.69 5.16 23.99
C HIS A 94 8.45 6.25 24.78
N ALA A 95 8.19 7.51 24.45
CA ALA A 95 8.78 8.65 25.12
C ALA A 95 7.75 9.36 26.00
N THR A 96 8.15 9.68 27.22
CA THR A 96 7.43 10.65 28.04
C THR A 96 8.23 11.94 28.08
N TYR A 97 7.62 13.06 27.74
CA TYR A 97 8.25 14.37 27.84
C TYR A 97 7.47 15.26 28.81
N LYS A 98 8.22 16.02 29.61
CA LYS A 98 7.68 16.82 30.68
C LYS A 98 8.27 18.21 30.68
N THR A 99 7.41 19.22 30.82
CA THR A 99 7.77 20.59 31.14
C THR A 99 7.40 20.87 32.60
N GLU A 100 7.58 22.10 33.05
CA GLU A 100 7.14 22.53 34.41
C GLU A 100 5.62 22.41 34.59
N ILE A 101 4.85 22.49 33.50
CA ILE A 101 3.39 22.63 33.52
C ILE A 101 2.68 21.39 32.95
N HIS A 102 3.27 20.75 31.94
CA HIS A 102 2.65 19.67 31.20
C HIS A 102 3.51 18.40 31.19
N GLN A 103 2.83 17.26 31.13
CA GLN A 103 3.42 15.96 30.84
C GLN A 103 2.61 15.30 29.74
N ALA A 104 3.29 14.80 28.72
CA ALA A 104 2.67 14.07 27.62
C ALA A 104 3.56 12.91 27.17
N GLY A 105 2.99 11.98 26.44
CA GLY A 105 3.69 10.83 25.87
C GLY A 105 3.57 10.80 24.37
N GLY A 106 4.48 10.07 23.73
CA GLY A 106 4.49 9.83 22.29
C GLY A 106 5.57 8.85 21.92
N MET A 107 5.77 8.64 20.62
CA MET A 107 6.82 7.77 20.13
C MET A 107 8.05 8.59 19.76
N CYS A 108 9.21 8.12 20.20
CA CYS A 108 10.52 8.66 19.84
C CYS A 108 11.19 7.76 18.83
N ASP A 109 11.42 8.30 17.65
CA ASP A 109 12.17 7.64 16.60
C ASP A 109 13.63 8.07 16.61
N MET A 110 14.51 7.14 16.34
CA MET A 110 15.94 7.40 16.20
C MET A 110 16.21 8.06 14.84
N LEU A 111 16.99 9.14 14.84
CA LEU A 111 17.55 9.70 13.61
C LEU A 111 18.62 8.76 13.05
N THR A 112 18.43 8.38 11.80
CA THR A 112 19.31 7.49 11.04
C THR A 112 19.63 8.12 9.69
N ASP A 113 20.65 7.64 8.98
CA ASP A 113 20.98 8.10 7.62
C ASP A 113 19.78 7.95 6.66
N GLN A 114 18.90 6.98 6.92
CA GLN A 114 17.72 6.71 6.09
C GLN A 114 16.62 7.78 6.23
N ASN A 115 16.38 8.28 7.45
CA ASN A 115 15.30 9.23 7.72
C ASN A 115 15.77 10.69 7.85
N TYR A 116 17.06 10.93 8.07
CA TYR A 116 17.61 12.26 8.35
C TYR A 116 17.19 13.31 7.30
N ALA A 117 17.44 13.01 6.03
CA ALA A 117 17.11 13.95 4.94
C ALA A 117 15.59 14.23 4.83
N ALA A 118 14.76 13.23 5.12
CA ALA A 118 13.30 13.39 5.09
C ALA A 118 12.81 14.25 6.27
N VAL A 119 13.35 14.04 7.47
CA VAL A 119 13.03 14.84 8.65
C VAL A 119 13.52 16.27 8.48
N GLU A 120 14.74 16.48 7.96
CA GLU A 120 15.28 17.82 7.64
C GLU A 120 14.40 18.58 6.65
N ALA A 121 13.96 17.92 5.58
CA ALA A 121 13.05 18.52 4.60
C ALA A 121 11.65 18.83 5.17
N ALA A 122 11.26 18.16 6.25
CA ALA A 122 9.98 18.35 6.93
C ALA A 122 10.03 19.43 8.02
N LEU A 123 11.22 19.95 8.32
CA LEU A 123 11.36 21.02 9.31
C LEU A 123 10.51 22.25 8.92
N THR A 124 9.84 22.79 9.92
CA THR A 124 9.06 24.03 9.80
C THR A 124 9.72 25.19 10.54
N GLU A 125 10.51 24.89 11.57
CA GLU A 125 11.22 25.86 12.39
C GLU A 125 12.45 25.21 13.04
N GLY A 126 13.51 25.98 13.29
CA GLY A 126 14.72 25.53 13.97
C GLY A 126 15.67 24.75 13.06
N THR A 127 16.44 23.84 13.64
CA THR A 127 17.45 23.03 12.97
C THR A 127 17.42 21.57 13.42
N MET A 128 18.06 20.71 12.63
CA MET A 128 18.29 19.32 13.03
C MET A 128 19.17 19.25 14.31
N PRO A 129 19.01 18.19 15.12
CA PRO A 129 19.85 17.97 16.30
C PRO A 129 21.35 17.95 15.95
N THR A 130 22.15 18.66 16.73
CA THR A 130 23.62 18.72 16.54
C THR A 130 24.39 18.00 17.63
N ASP A 131 23.72 17.65 18.73
CA ASP A 131 24.31 16.95 19.87
C ASP A 131 23.32 15.91 20.45
N SER A 132 23.79 15.15 21.44
CA SER A 132 23.00 14.10 22.11
C SER A 132 21.88 14.62 23.02
N ARG A 133 21.77 15.93 23.23
CA ARG A 133 20.77 16.56 24.10
C ARG A 133 19.82 17.48 23.35
N SER A 134 19.72 17.31 22.03
CA SER A 134 18.78 18.04 21.19
C SER A 134 17.86 17.10 20.46
N ILE A 135 16.60 17.52 20.27
CA ILE A 135 15.54 16.74 19.63
C ILE A 135 14.76 17.59 18.63
N VAL A 136 14.11 16.92 17.67
CA VAL A 136 13.10 17.51 16.80
C VAL A 136 11.74 16.94 17.20
N ILE A 137 10.74 17.81 17.36
CA ILE A 137 9.39 17.44 17.82
C ILE A 137 8.33 17.84 16.79
N ASP A 138 7.22 17.11 16.76
CA ASP A 138 6.08 17.42 15.91
C ASP A 138 5.46 18.77 16.28
N TYR A 139 5.33 19.65 15.30
CA TYR A 139 4.69 20.95 15.45
C TYR A 139 3.27 20.88 16.04
N ASN A 140 2.50 19.81 15.76
CA ASN A 140 1.14 19.67 16.29
C ASN A 140 1.12 19.43 17.80
N VAL A 141 2.17 18.86 18.38
CA VAL A 141 2.33 18.69 19.82
C VAL A 141 2.42 20.05 20.50
N LEU A 142 3.15 20.98 19.90
CA LEU A 142 3.30 22.33 20.44
C LEU A 142 2.02 23.14 20.44
N LYS A 143 1.15 22.96 19.47
CA LYS A 143 -0.16 23.64 19.45
C LYS A 143 -1.02 23.32 20.68
N GLN A 144 -0.73 22.21 21.35
CA GLN A 144 -1.41 21.79 22.57
C GLN A 144 -0.70 22.24 23.86
N ASN A 145 0.55 22.73 23.73
CA ASN A 145 1.43 23.10 24.82
C ASN A 145 2.11 24.43 24.51
N GLU A 146 1.45 25.56 24.86
CA GLU A 146 1.91 26.92 24.52
C GLU A 146 3.26 27.31 25.18
N ASP A 147 3.73 26.54 26.17
CA ASP A 147 4.97 26.75 26.91
C ASP A 147 6.19 26.09 26.23
N MET A 148 5.99 25.38 25.12
CA MET A 148 7.06 24.68 24.40
C MET A 148 7.34 25.35 23.05
N GLY A 149 8.62 25.43 22.67
CA GLY A 149 9.06 25.99 21.40
C GLY A 149 10.51 25.64 21.09
N VAL A 150 11.01 26.05 19.95
CA VAL A 150 12.45 25.93 19.63
C VAL A 150 13.27 26.66 20.69
N GLY A 151 14.26 25.97 21.26
CA GLY A 151 15.09 26.44 22.36
C GLY A 151 14.55 26.12 23.75
N SER A 152 13.33 25.61 23.91
CA SER A 152 12.80 25.16 25.19
C SER A 152 13.51 23.88 25.65
N THR A 153 13.70 23.76 26.96
CA THR A 153 14.22 22.56 27.61
C THR A 153 13.05 21.71 28.11
N VAL A 154 13.07 20.42 27.79
CA VAL A 154 12.10 19.44 28.26
C VAL A 154 12.83 18.26 28.91
N GLU A 155 12.22 17.64 29.92
CA GLU A 155 12.68 16.36 30.42
C GLU A 155 12.07 15.24 29.62
N ILE A 156 12.91 14.34 29.09
CA ILE A 156 12.48 13.18 28.33
C ILE A 156 12.95 11.89 29.00
N SER A 157 12.07 10.89 29.07
CA SER A 157 12.42 9.50 29.36
C SER A 157 12.00 8.61 28.17
N LEU A 158 12.77 7.61 27.86
CA LEU A 158 12.45 6.59 26.88
C LEU A 158 12.13 5.28 27.60
N GLY A 159 10.88 4.79 27.43
CA GLY A 159 10.34 3.65 28.16
C GLY A 159 9.60 4.06 29.45
N GLU A 160 8.80 3.12 29.98
CA GLU A 160 8.07 3.31 31.24
C GLU A 160 9.04 3.23 32.44
N GLU A 161 8.85 4.12 33.41
CA GLU A 161 9.64 4.17 34.67
C GLU A 161 11.18 4.33 34.48
N GLN A 162 11.62 4.82 33.32
CA GLN A 162 13.04 5.00 33.02
C GLN A 162 13.56 6.39 33.47
N PRO A 163 14.86 6.53 33.68
CA PRO A 163 15.44 7.81 34.04
C PRO A 163 15.18 8.87 32.97
N SER A 164 14.90 10.09 33.44
CA SER A 164 14.72 11.24 32.54
C SER A 164 16.03 12.01 32.35
N VAL A 165 16.15 12.65 31.21
CA VAL A 165 17.24 13.55 30.87
C VAL A 165 16.69 14.85 30.29
N SER A 166 17.32 15.97 30.62
CA SER A 166 16.97 17.27 30.04
C SER A 166 17.53 17.38 28.64
N VAL A 167 16.67 17.69 27.68
CA VAL A 167 17.02 17.92 26.27
C VAL A 167 16.45 19.24 25.77
N THR A 168 17.03 19.79 24.74
CA THR A 168 16.58 21.03 24.10
C THR A 168 15.84 20.72 22.80
N ILE A 169 14.68 21.34 22.57
CA ILE A 169 13.99 21.29 21.31
C ILE A 169 14.77 22.14 20.30
N SER A 170 15.47 21.48 19.34
CA SER A 170 16.27 22.17 18.33
C SER A 170 15.45 22.53 17.10
N GLY A 171 14.38 21.80 16.82
CA GLY A 171 13.56 22.03 15.65
C GLY A 171 12.16 21.44 15.77
N LEU A 172 11.29 21.93 14.89
CA LEU A 172 9.90 21.51 14.74
C LEU A 172 9.70 20.96 13.35
N TYR A 173 9.00 19.84 13.24
CA TYR A 173 8.67 19.25 11.96
C TYR A 173 7.17 19.00 11.79
N THR A 174 6.73 18.79 10.56
CA THR A 174 5.34 18.43 10.26
C THR A 174 5.31 17.04 9.64
N PRO A 175 4.69 16.03 10.28
CA PRO A 175 4.69 14.63 9.82
C PRO A 175 4.25 14.45 8.38
N ALA A 176 3.23 15.17 7.92
CA ALA A 176 2.72 15.08 6.55
C ALA A 176 3.76 15.32 5.45
N LYS A 177 4.91 15.96 5.76
CA LYS A 177 5.99 16.20 4.82
C LYS A 177 7.04 15.08 4.79
N VAL A 178 7.11 14.25 5.82
CA VAL A 178 8.10 13.16 5.93
C VAL A 178 7.71 11.95 5.08
N TYR A 179 6.43 11.84 4.70
CA TYR A 179 5.85 10.64 4.07
C TYR A 179 6.02 10.48 2.56
N SER A 180 6.68 11.38 1.87
CA SER A 180 6.60 11.47 0.41
C SER A 180 7.56 10.59 -0.39
N GLY A 181 8.06 9.49 0.15
CA GLY A 181 8.78 8.60 -0.73
C GLY A 181 9.67 7.55 -0.08
N HIS A 182 9.31 6.36 -0.12
CA HIS A 182 9.92 5.08 0.19
C HIS A 182 9.34 4.39 1.42
N GLY A 183 8.36 3.56 1.16
CA GLY A 183 7.85 2.56 2.09
C GLY A 183 7.19 3.21 3.31
N ARG A 184 6.08 2.71 3.76
CA ARG A 184 5.46 3.14 5.00
C ARG A 184 6.48 3.03 6.15
N MET A 185 7.25 4.08 6.39
CA MET A 185 7.63 4.35 7.76
C MET A 185 6.30 4.56 8.49
N HIS A 186 6.00 3.73 9.47
CA HIS A 186 4.88 3.94 10.38
C HIS A 186 5.19 5.15 11.24
N LEU A 187 5.04 6.33 10.66
CA LEU A 187 5.14 7.61 11.38
C LEU A 187 3.76 8.04 11.90
N ASP A 188 2.75 7.18 11.80
CA ASP A 188 1.43 7.41 12.42
C ASP A 188 1.50 7.48 13.96
N GLY A 189 2.68 7.74 14.52
CA GLY A 189 2.90 7.83 15.94
C GLY A 189 4.19 8.49 16.38
N ALA A 190 5.15 8.79 15.48
CA ALA A 190 6.35 9.50 15.90
C ALA A 190 6.00 10.91 16.34
N THR A 191 6.23 11.19 17.61
CA THR A 191 6.01 12.50 18.21
C THR A 191 7.29 13.31 18.19
N LEU A 192 8.44 12.64 18.21
CA LEU A 192 9.75 13.28 18.22
C LEU A 192 10.82 12.38 17.59
N PHE A 193 11.88 13.02 17.10
CA PHE A 193 13.10 12.37 16.63
C PHE A 193 14.28 12.79 17.48
N ALA A 194 15.11 11.81 17.82
CA ALA A 194 16.30 12.04 18.63
C ALA A 194 17.53 11.34 18.01
N PRO A 195 18.74 11.89 18.21
CA PRO A 195 19.97 11.23 17.75
C PRO A 195 20.23 9.93 18.52
N GLU A 196 20.86 8.97 17.87
CA GLU A 196 21.25 7.66 18.44
C GLU A 196 22.01 7.82 19.77
N ALA A 197 22.84 8.86 19.88
CA ALA A 197 23.58 9.15 21.10
C ALA A 197 22.70 9.42 22.33
N LEU A 198 21.48 9.93 22.15
CA LEU A 198 20.51 10.10 23.25
C LEU A 198 19.98 8.75 23.71
N PHE A 199 19.68 7.84 22.82
CA PHE A 199 19.22 6.49 23.14
C PHE A 199 20.26 5.74 23.96
N HIS A 200 21.53 5.77 23.55
CA HIS A 200 22.62 5.18 24.31
C HIS A 200 22.92 5.89 25.65
N ALA A 201 22.68 7.18 25.73
CA ALA A 201 22.83 7.90 27.00
C ALA A 201 21.76 7.53 28.04
N LEU A 202 20.54 7.21 27.57
CA LEU A 202 19.44 6.76 28.44
C LEU A 202 19.51 5.25 28.73
N HIS A 203 19.98 4.47 27.77
CA HIS A 203 20.05 3.01 27.83
C HIS A 203 21.45 2.52 27.44
N PRO A 204 22.47 2.76 28.28
CA PRO A 204 23.87 2.38 27.98
C PRO A 204 24.08 0.86 27.90
N GLU A 205 23.18 0.07 28.47
CA GLU A 205 23.20 -1.40 28.42
C GLU A 205 22.73 -1.96 27.08
N ILE A 206 21.95 -1.19 26.27
CA ILE A 206 21.44 -1.63 24.99
C ILE A 206 22.48 -1.38 23.91
N THR A 207 22.96 -2.45 23.28
CA THR A 207 23.98 -2.39 22.22
C THR A 207 23.37 -2.19 20.83
N SER A 208 22.11 -2.55 20.63
CA SER A 208 21.38 -2.39 19.36
C SER A 208 19.91 -2.05 19.63
N PHE A 209 19.40 -1.06 18.91
CA PHE A 209 17.98 -0.66 18.89
C PHE A 209 17.29 -1.15 17.61
N ASP A 210 17.84 -2.14 16.94
CA ASP A 210 17.25 -2.70 15.74
C ASP A 210 15.96 -3.45 16.10
N TYR A 211 14.90 -3.15 15.36
CA TYR A 211 13.63 -3.86 15.46
C TYR A 211 13.50 -4.93 14.38
N SER A 212 14.00 -4.64 13.19
CA SER A 212 14.01 -5.58 12.09
C SER A 212 15.15 -5.32 11.12
N TRP A 213 15.47 -6.32 10.34
CA TRP A 213 16.47 -6.28 9.29
C TRP A 213 15.85 -6.72 7.96
N SER A 214 15.91 -5.86 6.94
CA SER A 214 15.63 -6.27 5.56
C SER A 214 16.90 -6.89 4.98
N ILE A 215 16.78 -8.11 4.45
CA ILE A 215 17.91 -8.86 3.91
C ILE A 215 17.92 -8.68 2.39
N VAL A 216 18.98 -8.07 1.89
CA VAL A 216 19.22 -7.88 0.45
C VAL A 216 20.04 -9.06 -0.05
N ASN A 217 19.55 -9.75 -1.08
CA ASN A 217 20.18 -10.95 -1.62
C ASN A 217 20.28 -10.93 -3.15
N ASP A 218 21.19 -11.74 -3.69
CA ASP A 218 21.22 -12.03 -5.13
C ASP A 218 19.93 -12.72 -5.57
N PRO A 219 19.17 -12.15 -6.52
CA PRO A 219 17.92 -12.75 -7.00
C PRO A 219 18.05 -14.19 -7.53
N LYS A 220 19.27 -14.61 -7.90
CA LYS A 220 19.53 -15.98 -8.36
C LYS A 220 19.66 -17.00 -7.24
N LYS A 221 19.81 -16.52 -6.00
CA LYS A 221 20.04 -17.34 -4.81
C LYS A 221 18.92 -17.21 -3.78
N THR A 222 17.81 -16.56 -4.12
CA THR A 222 16.71 -16.27 -3.18
C THR A 222 16.28 -17.51 -2.40
N ASP A 223 15.98 -18.63 -3.07
CA ASP A 223 15.53 -19.85 -2.38
C ASP A 223 16.58 -20.44 -1.44
N TYR A 224 17.86 -20.39 -1.83
CA TYR A 224 18.97 -20.85 -0.98
C TYR A 224 19.13 -19.97 0.25
N VAL A 225 19.15 -18.65 0.06
CA VAL A 225 19.23 -17.69 1.17
C VAL A 225 18.04 -17.87 2.12
N GLY A 226 16.82 -18.04 1.59
CA GLY A 226 15.63 -18.27 2.40
C GLY A 226 15.72 -19.54 3.26
N ALA A 227 16.27 -20.63 2.71
CA ALA A 227 16.48 -21.86 3.46
C ALA A 227 17.49 -21.71 4.62
N GLU A 228 18.60 -21.01 4.35
CA GLU A 228 19.61 -20.73 5.38
C GLU A 228 19.07 -19.78 6.47
N LEU A 229 18.35 -18.74 6.09
CA LEU A 229 17.69 -17.82 7.05
C LEU A 229 16.69 -18.56 7.95
N LYS A 230 15.90 -19.50 7.40
CA LYS A 230 15.00 -20.36 8.20
C LYS A 230 15.75 -21.20 9.23
N ASN A 231 16.90 -21.75 8.85
CA ASN A 231 17.75 -22.53 9.77
C ASN A 231 18.29 -21.65 10.90
N ILE A 232 18.79 -20.46 10.59
CA ILE A 232 19.29 -19.50 11.59
C ILE A 232 18.17 -19.09 12.54
N VAL A 233 17.01 -18.64 12.01
CA VAL A 233 15.89 -18.23 12.86
C VAL A 233 15.36 -19.37 13.72
N ALA A 234 15.35 -20.62 13.21
CA ALA A 234 14.95 -21.79 14.01
C ALA A 234 15.92 -22.09 15.16
N SER A 235 17.18 -21.67 15.08
CA SER A 235 18.19 -21.85 16.13
C SER A 235 18.20 -20.71 17.15
N HIS A 236 17.60 -19.57 16.84
CA HIS A 236 17.52 -18.42 17.71
C HIS A 236 16.09 -18.23 18.23
N SER A 237 15.97 -18.02 19.54
CA SER A 237 14.69 -17.63 20.14
C SER A 237 14.49 -16.12 20.00
N ASN A 238 13.23 -15.68 20.01
CA ASN A 238 12.85 -14.26 20.06
C ASN A 238 13.04 -13.47 18.77
N ILE A 239 13.33 -14.15 17.65
CA ILE A 239 13.32 -13.55 16.30
C ILE A 239 12.40 -14.36 15.39
N ALA A 240 11.85 -13.69 14.39
CA ALA A 240 10.98 -14.29 13.38
C ALA A 240 11.42 -13.87 11.97
N LEU A 241 11.02 -14.65 10.97
CA LEU A 241 11.32 -14.42 9.57
C LEU A 241 10.02 -14.20 8.79
N ASP A 242 9.93 -13.11 8.08
CA ASP A 242 8.93 -12.88 7.04
C ASP A 242 9.55 -13.01 5.65
N GLU A 243 8.80 -13.58 4.74
CA GLU A 243 9.17 -13.76 3.34
C GLU A 243 8.17 -13.00 2.46
N ILE A 244 8.67 -12.31 1.46
CA ILE A 244 7.80 -11.57 0.53
C ILE A 244 6.77 -12.47 -0.14
N ASN A 245 7.15 -13.72 -0.47
CA ASN A 245 6.25 -14.68 -1.10
C ASN A 245 5.04 -15.02 -0.23
N THR A 246 5.21 -15.13 1.09
CA THR A 246 4.09 -15.36 2.03
C THR A 246 3.10 -14.20 2.00
N VAL A 247 3.60 -12.97 1.90
CA VAL A 247 2.75 -11.77 1.79
C VAL A 247 2.06 -11.71 0.43
N ILE A 248 2.76 -12.06 -0.65
CA ILE A 248 2.16 -12.15 -1.99
C ILE A 248 1.02 -13.18 -2.01
N GLU A 249 1.24 -14.39 -1.49
CA GLU A 249 0.21 -15.45 -1.42
C GLU A 249 -0.99 -15.01 -0.58
N TYR A 250 -0.77 -14.34 0.53
CA TYR A 250 -1.84 -13.79 1.38
C TYR A 250 -2.64 -12.71 0.64
N GLU A 251 -1.97 -11.79 -0.05
CA GLU A 251 -2.61 -10.75 -0.85
C GLU A 251 -3.36 -11.32 -2.05
N GLU A 252 -2.81 -12.34 -2.73
CA GLU A 252 -3.50 -13.07 -3.80
C GLU A 252 -4.79 -13.74 -3.30
N MET A 253 -4.72 -14.42 -2.16
CA MET A 253 -5.89 -15.04 -1.56
C MET A 253 -6.93 -13.99 -1.18
N THR A 254 -6.54 -12.91 -0.52
CA THR A 254 -7.42 -11.80 -0.11
C THR A 254 -8.06 -11.12 -1.32
N ASN A 255 -7.28 -10.84 -2.36
CA ASN A 255 -7.77 -10.26 -3.60
C ASN A 255 -8.75 -11.20 -4.31
N SER A 256 -8.47 -12.50 -4.36
CA SER A 256 -9.37 -13.50 -4.97
C SER A 256 -10.72 -13.56 -4.26
N PHE A 257 -10.75 -13.51 -2.93
CA PHE A 257 -12.00 -13.48 -2.17
C PHE A 257 -12.73 -12.14 -2.32
N ALA A 258 -12.03 -11.01 -2.17
CA ALA A 258 -12.64 -9.69 -2.17
C ALA A 258 -13.15 -9.28 -3.57
N PHE A 259 -12.37 -9.54 -4.62
CA PHE A 259 -12.63 -9.04 -5.97
C PHE A 259 -13.16 -10.11 -6.92
N GLY A 260 -12.88 -11.39 -6.71
CA GLY A 260 -13.36 -12.47 -7.57
C GLY A 260 -14.89 -12.54 -7.63
N SER A 261 -15.59 -12.30 -6.52
CA SER A 261 -17.05 -12.21 -6.48
C SER A 261 -17.58 -11.00 -7.26
N MET A 262 -16.90 -9.86 -7.19
CA MET A 262 -17.26 -8.65 -7.94
C MET A 262 -17.03 -8.84 -9.44
N GLU A 263 -15.97 -9.53 -9.82
CA GLU A 263 -15.68 -9.85 -11.22
C GLU A 263 -16.75 -10.79 -11.81
N ILE A 264 -17.12 -11.86 -11.11
CA ILE A 264 -18.19 -12.76 -11.52
C ILE A 264 -19.51 -11.99 -11.68
N LEU A 265 -19.87 -11.13 -10.72
CA LEU A 265 -21.07 -10.29 -10.79
C LEU A 265 -21.02 -9.36 -12.02
N SER A 266 -19.88 -8.77 -12.31
CA SER A 266 -19.67 -7.89 -13.46
C SER A 266 -19.88 -8.63 -14.79
N TRP A 267 -19.36 -9.85 -14.89
CA TRP A 267 -19.61 -10.73 -16.04
C TRP A 267 -21.09 -11.09 -16.20
N LEU A 268 -21.81 -11.36 -15.09
CA LEU A 268 -23.25 -11.62 -15.12
C LEU A 268 -24.03 -10.38 -15.63
N VAL A 269 -23.70 -9.19 -15.14
CA VAL A 269 -24.33 -7.93 -15.60
C VAL A 269 -24.08 -7.71 -17.10
N PHE A 270 -22.84 -7.93 -17.55
CA PHE A 270 -22.50 -7.85 -18.97
C PHE A 270 -23.27 -8.87 -19.81
N LEU A 271 -23.38 -10.11 -19.35
CA LEU A 271 -24.13 -11.17 -20.01
C LEU A 271 -25.62 -10.82 -20.13
N PHE A 272 -26.23 -10.26 -19.07
CA PHE A 272 -27.61 -9.74 -19.14
C PHE A 272 -27.76 -8.64 -20.20
N GLY A 273 -26.80 -7.76 -20.37
CA GLY A 273 -26.73 -6.77 -21.43
C GLY A 273 -26.76 -7.42 -22.82
N VAL A 274 -25.99 -8.46 -23.03
CA VAL A 274 -25.94 -9.24 -24.30
C VAL A 274 -27.25 -9.95 -24.55
N ILE A 275 -27.86 -10.59 -23.54
CA ILE A 275 -29.16 -11.25 -23.65
C ILE A 275 -30.24 -10.23 -24.03
N ASN A 276 -30.25 -9.05 -23.40
CA ASN A 276 -31.15 -7.97 -23.71
C ASN A 276 -31.01 -7.48 -25.17
N LEU A 277 -29.77 -7.36 -25.67
CA LEU A 277 -29.50 -7.04 -27.08
C LEU A 277 -30.13 -8.08 -28.02
N ILE A 278 -29.92 -9.39 -27.75
CA ILE A 278 -30.49 -10.48 -28.54
C ILE A 278 -31.99 -10.42 -28.55
N ASN A 279 -32.64 -10.32 -27.37
CA ASN A 279 -34.07 -10.25 -27.23
C ASN A 279 -34.68 -9.06 -27.97
N THR A 280 -34.07 -7.89 -27.87
CA THR A 280 -34.53 -6.69 -28.54
C THR A 280 -34.37 -6.78 -30.06
N THR A 281 -33.27 -7.35 -30.52
CA THR A 281 -33.02 -7.59 -31.95
C THR A 281 -34.07 -8.56 -32.52
N LEU A 282 -34.35 -9.67 -31.82
CA LEU A 282 -35.39 -10.62 -32.21
C LEU A 282 -36.79 -9.98 -32.25
N SER A 283 -37.16 -9.21 -31.21
CA SER A 283 -38.44 -8.50 -31.16
C SER A 283 -38.57 -7.48 -32.28
N ASN A 284 -37.50 -6.79 -32.64
CA ASN A 284 -37.50 -5.87 -33.77
C ASN A 284 -37.70 -6.61 -35.11
N GLN A 285 -37.10 -7.80 -35.26
CA GLN A 285 -37.29 -8.62 -36.46
C GLN A 285 -38.76 -9.10 -36.60
N ILE A 286 -39.36 -9.53 -35.49
CA ILE A 286 -40.77 -9.94 -35.47
C ILE A 286 -41.67 -8.75 -35.82
N ALA A 287 -41.43 -7.58 -35.23
CA ALA A 287 -42.22 -6.37 -35.52
C ALA A 287 -42.10 -5.91 -37.00
N ARG A 288 -40.97 -6.20 -37.65
CA ARG A 288 -40.72 -5.85 -39.05
C ARG A 288 -41.04 -6.98 -40.03
N LYS A 289 -41.76 -8.03 -39.59
CA LYS A 289 -42.06 -9.19 -40.45
C LYS A 289 -42.73 -8.80 -41.77
N GLN A 290 -43.67 -7.84 -41.75
CA GLN A 290 -44.35 -7.34 -42.97
C GLN A 290 -43.37 -6.59 -43.89
N GLU A 291 -42.55 -5.67 -43.36
CA GLU A 291 -41.52 -4.94 -44.10
C GLU A 291 -40.52 -5.92 -44.77
N ASN A 292 -40.07 -6.91 -44.01
CA ASN A 292 -39.18 -7.96 -44.52
C ASN A 292 -39.82 -8.83 -45.60
N SER A 293 -41.12 -9.09 -45.51
CA SER A 293 -41.88 -9.80 -46.53
C SER A 293 -42.00 -8.99 -47.85
N ILE A 294 -42.22 -7.68 -47.74
CA ILE A 294 -42.24 -6.76 -48.90
C ILE A 294 -40.86 -6.74 -49.55
N LEU A 295 -39.77 -6.62 -48.76
CA LEU A 295 -38.40 -6.62 -49.30
C LEU A 295 -38.06 -7.94 -50.03
N ARG A 296 -38.54 -9.07 -49.52
CA ARG A 296 -38.40 -10.36 -50.18
C ARG A 296 -39.19 -10.45 -51.52
N SER A 297 -40.39 -9.84 -51.55
CA SER A 297 -41.19 -9.78 -52.77
C SER A 297 -40.55 -8.93 -53.90
N ILE A 298 -39.67 -7.97 -53.52
CA ILE A 298 -38.90 -7.14 -54.44
C ILE A 298 -37.55 -7.85 -54.87
N GLY A 299 -37.30 -9.05 -54.35
CA GLY A 299 -36.12 -9.86 -54.75
C GLY A 299 -34.98 -9.94 -53.73
N LEU A 300 -35.15 -9.46 -52.48
CA LEU A 300 -34.14 -9.61 -51.43
C LEU A 300 -34.01 -11.09 -51.01
N THR A 301 -32.80 -11.60 -51.06
CA THR A 301 -32.53 -12.98 -50.64
C THR A 301 -32.46 -13.09 -49.07
N GLN A 302 -32.74 -14.32 -48.60
CA GLN A 302 -32.65 -14.60 -47.15
C GLN A 302 -31.25 -14.30 -46.59
N LYS A 303 -30.18 -14.56 -47.38
CA LYS A 303 -28.80 -14.27 -46.99
C LYS A 303 -28.52 -12.78 -46.84
N GLN A 304 -29.08 -11.94 -47.70
CA GLN A 304 -28.96 -10.48 -47.62
C GLN A 304 -29.73 -9.91 -46.41
N LEU A 305 -30.88 -10.45 -46.07
CA LEU A 305 -31.64 -10.07 -44.91
C LEU A 305 -30.89 -10.43 -43.61
N CYS A 306 -30.31 -11.62 -43.56
CA CYS A 306 -29.50 -12.04 -42.42
C CYS A 306 -28.24 -11.16 -42.25
N LYS A 307 -27.56 -10.82 -43.33
CA LYS A 307 -26.40 -9.92 -43.31
C LYS A 307 -26.79 -8.52 -42.83
N MET A 308 -27.96 -8.01 -43.24
CA MET A 308 -28.44 -6.73 -42.75
C MET A 308 -28.69 -6.71 -41.22
N ASN A 309 -29.27 -7.79 -40.68
CA ASN A 309 -29.50 -7.92 -39.24
C ASN A 309 -28.21 -8.05 -38.44
N ILE A 310 -27.22 -8.81 -38.95
CA ILE A 310 -25.91 -8.92 -38.36
C ILE A 310 -25.20 -7.55 -38.35
N CYS A 311 -25.24 -6.80 -39.45
CA CYS A 311 -24.69 -5.46 -39.49
C CYS A 311 -25.34 -4.51 -38.50
N GLU A 312 -26.67 -4.63 -38.30
CA GLU A 312 -27.38 -3.84 -37.28
C GLU A 312 -26.88 -4.16 -35.86
N GLY A 313 -26.73 -5.45 -35.53
CA GLY A 313 -26.18 -5.89 -34.25
C GLY A 313 -24.72 -5.43 -34.03
N LEU A 314 -23.90 -5.51 -35.08
CA LEU A 314 -22.51 -5.01 -35.00
C LEU A 314 -22.42 -3.50 -34.76
N CYS A 315 -23.35 -2.73 -35.36
CA CYS A 315 -23.46 -1.29 -35.08
C CYS A 315 -23.81 -1.00 -33.62
N TYR A 316 -24.75 -1.75 -33.02
CA TYR A 316 -25.04 -1.59 -31.58
C TYR A 316 -23.86 -1.92 -30.73
N ALA A 317 -23.15 -3.02 -31.00
CA ALA A 317 -21.93 -3.40 -30.30
C ALA A 317 -20.84 -2.32 -30.41
N LEU A 318 -20.62 -1.79 -31.62
CA LEU A 318 -19.64 -0.72 -31.85
C LEU A 318 -19.98 0.55 -31.04
N PHE A 319 -21.23 1.01 -31.06
CA PHE A 319 -21.64 2.17 -30.29
C PHE A 319 -21.54 1.93 -28.78
N ALA A 320 -21.88 0.74 -28.31
CA ALA A 320 -21.74 0.37 -26.92
C ALA A 320 -20.26 0.33 -26.49
N THR A 321 -19.38 -0.25 -27.31
CA THR A 321 -17.93 -0.27 -27.04
C THR A 321 -17.35 1.14 -27.01
N LEU A 322 -17.72 2.02 -27.95
CA LEU A 322 -17.29 3.42 -27.92
C LEU A 322 -17.78 4.15 -26.66
N ALA A 323 -19.03 3.95 -26.28
CA ALA A 323 -19.57 4.54 -25.05
C ALA A 323 -18.86 3.99 -23.80
N THR A 324 -18.55 2.69 -23.76
CA THR A 324 -17.78 2.06 -22.68
C THR A 324 -16.37 2.66 -22.59
N LEU A 325 -15.68 2.84 -23.70
CA LEU A 325 -14.33 3.43 -23.71
C LEU A 325 -14.36 4.91 -23.29
N ILE A 326 -15.31 5.70 -23.78
CA ILE A 326 -15.37 7.15 -23.48
C ILE A 326 -15.71 7.40 -22.01
N VAL A 327 -16.56 6.58 -21.40
CA VAL A 327 -16.98 6.75 -20.00
C VAL A 327 -16.19 5.87 -19.05
N GLY A 328 -15.93 4.62 -19.44
CA GLY A 328 -15.30 3.61 -18.60
C GLY A 328 -13.81 3.86 -18.38
N LEU A 329 -13.05 4.30 -19.40
CA LEU A 329 -11.62 4.59 -19.21
C LEU A 329 -11.36 5.73 -18.20
N PRO A 330 -12.01 6.90 -18.29
CA PRO A 330 -11.86 7.90 -17.23
C PRO A 330 -12.30 7.39 -15.86
N ALA A 331 -13.42 6.64 -15.78
CA ALA A 331 -13.91 6.11 -14.51
C ALA A 331 -13.02 5.02 -13.91
N SER A 332 -12.17 4.38 -14.70
CA SER A 332 -11.23 3.34 -14.22
C SER A 332 -9.90 3.92 -13.71
N ILE A 333 -9.64 5.22 -13.93
CA ILE A 333 -8.41 5.92 -13.51
C ILE A 333 -8.62 6.64 -12.17
N PHE A 334 -9.86 6.99 -11.82
CA PHE A 334 -10.26 7.60 -10.55
C PHE A 334 -10.71 6.55 -9.52
#